data_ac8a384953fc2596b3ef492f0f5ded6a
#
_entry.id   ac8a384953fc2596b3ef492f0f5ded6a
#
_cell.length_a   1.000
_cell.length_b   1.000
_cell.length_c   1.000
_cell.angle_alpha   90.00
_cell.angle_beta   90.00
_cell.angle_gamma   90.00
#
_symmetry.space_group_name_H-M   'P 1'
#
loop_
_entity.id
_entity.type
_entity.pdbx_description
1 polymer ?
#
loop_
_entity_poly.entity_id
_entity_poly.type
_entity_poly.pdbx_seq_one_letter_code
_entity_poly.pdbx_strand_id
1 'polypeptide(L)'
;TLLDDFILSLRIAMQGHTIAYCTEAYAIESGSADMHEEEKRKVRIAAGGLQSIWRLRPLLNPFRYGILSFQYVSHRVLRWSLTPILLFLLLPLNTLLLCMGASCEIYGTILILQILFYILGLLGYYLSTRQIKNKLLFIPYYFLFMNVNVLKGIGYLRKKRGTGAWEKAKRGK
;
A
#
# COMPACT_ATOMS: atom_id res chain seq x y z
N THR A 1 -2.54 19.22 -1.45
CA THR A 1 -2.15 17.87 -1.03
C THR A 1 -2.54 16.85 -2.10
N LEU A 2 -1.90 15.67 -2.10
CA LEU A 2 -2.21 14.61 -3.08
C LEU A 2 -3.47 13.80 -2.69
N LEU A 3 -3.90 13.85 -1.43
CA LEU A 3 -5.08 13.19 -0.87
C LEU A 3 -5.83 14.17 0.06
N ASP A 4 -6.48 15.15 -0.54
CA ASP A 4 -7.18 16.22 0.21
C ASP A 4 -8.41 15.70 0.93
N ASP A 5 -9.20 14.87 0.26
CA ASP A 5 -10.40 14.22 0.75
C ASP A 5 -10.12 13.39 2.02
N PHE A 6 -9.06 12.58 1.99
CA PHE A 6 -8.65 11.75 3.11
C PHE A 6 -8.20 12.59 4.33
N ILE A 7 -7.40 13.64 4.09
CA ILE A 7 -6.91 14.51 5.17
C ILE A 7 -8.06 15.31 5.78
N LEU A 8 -8.98 15.82 4.95
CA LEU A 8 -10.13 16.60 5.41
C LEU A 8 -11.03 15.77 6.32
N SER A 9 -11.38 14.56 5.88
CA SER A 9 -12.22 13.65 6.66
C SER A 9 -11.62 13.34 8.03
N LEU A 10 -10.32 13.02 8.11
CA LEU A 10 -9.67 12.75 9.38
C LEU A 10 -9.54 13.99 10.27
N ARG A 11 -9.35 15.18 9.70
CA ARG A 11 -9.35 16.43 10.49
C ARG A 11 -10.71 16.72 11.12
N ILE A 12 -11.80 16.44 10.40
CA ILE A 12 -13.15 16.53 10.93
C ILE A 12 -13.36 15.55 12.08
N ALA A 13 -12.91 14.29 11.91
CA ALA A 13 -12.98 13.28 12.97
C ALA A 13 -12.13 13.66 14.21
N MET A 14 -10.97 14.30 14.02
CA MET A 14 -10.13 14.81 15.12
C MET A 14 -10.80 15.90 15.95
N GLN A 15 -11.82 16.59 15.43
CA GLN A 15 -12.63 17.57 16.14
C GLN A 15 -13.77 16.95 16.94
N GLY A 16 -13.88 15.61 16.92
CA GLY A 16 -14.94 14.87 17.64
C GLY A 16 -16.20 14.61 16.82
N HIS A 17 -16.21 14.98 15.54
CA HIS A 17 -17.35 14.70 14.66
C HIS A 17 -17.31 13.27 14.13
N THR A 18 -18.48 12.68 13.95
CA THR A 18 -18.64 11.36 13.35
C THR A 18 -18.88 11.50 11.85
N ILE A 19 -18.21 10.65 11.06
CA ILE A 19 -18.44 10.56 9.61
C ILE A 19 -19.46 9.45 9.38
N ALA A 20 -20.66 9.81 8.92
CA ALA A 20 -21.72 8.87 8.59
C ALA A 20 -21.64 8.44 7.13
N TYR A 21 -21.94 7.18 6.87
CA TYR A 21 -22.10 6.66 5.52
C TYR A 21 -23.51 6.99 5.01
N CYS A 22 -23.59 7.59 3.83
CA CYS A 22 -24.87 7.88 3.16
C CYS A 22 -25.05 6.88 2.02
N THR A 23 -26.03 5.98 2.15
CA THR A 23 -26.33 4.94 1.15
C THR A 23 -26.89 5.49 -0.14
N GLU A 24 -27.53 6.64 -0.09
CA GLU A 24 -28.17 7.29 -1.25
C GLU A 24 -27.17 8.09 -2.10
N ALA A 25 -26.03 8.47 -1.52
CA ALA A 25 -24.97 9.19 -2.22
C ALA A 25 -23.90 8.22 -2.72
N TYR A 26 -23.84 8.02 -4.03
CA TYR A 26 -22.81 7.19 -4.65
C TYR A 26 -22.14 7.91 -5.82
N ALA A 27 -20.88 7.57 -6.04
CA ALA A 27 -20.12 8.04 -7.18
C ALA A 27 -19.68 6.86 -8.04
N ILE A 28 -19.83 6.99 -9.35
CA ILE A 28 -19.38 5.99 -10.32
C ILE A 28 -18.03 6.45 -10.86
N GLU A 29 -17.03 5.61 -10.74
CA GLU A 29 -15.68 5.88 -11.22
C GLU A 29 -15.21 4.73 -12.11
N SER A 30 -14.74 5.04 -13.32
CA SER A 30 -14.10 4.05 -14.19
C SER A 30 -12.73 3.68 -13.64
N GLY A 31 -12.36 2.40 -13.77
CA GLY A 31 -11.02 1.92 -13.42
C GLY A 31 -9.92 2.54 -14.28
N SER A 32 -8.67 2.27 -13.95
CA SER A 32 -7.52 2.65 -14.78
C SER A 32 -7.57 1.90 -16.12
N ALA A 33 -7.13 2.54 -17.20
CA ALA A 33 -7.18 1.97 -18.55
C ALA A 33 -6.35 0.69 -18.66
N ASP A 34 -5.20 0.66 -18.01
CA ASP A 34 -4.26 -0.48 -18.00
C ASP A 34 -3.45 -0.52 -16.69
N MET A 35 -2.59 -1.53 -16.54
CA MET A 35 -1.74 -1.72 -15.35
C MET A 35 -0.68 -0.63 -15.18
N HIS A 36 -0.24 0.01 -16.27
CA HIS A 36 0.70 1.13 -16.19
C HIS A 36 0.04 2.40 -15.62
N GLU A 37 -1.17 2.70 -16.06
CA GLU A 37 -1.97 3.80 -15.51
C GLU A 37 -2.39 3.51 -14.05
N GLU A 38 -2.66 2.24 -13.73
CA GLU A 38 -2.90 1.82 -12.34
C GLU A 38 -1.64 2.00 -11.47
N GLU A 39 -0.45 1.71 -11.99
CA GLU A 39 0.82 1.98 -11.29
C GLU A 39 0.97 3.46 -10.96
N LYS A 40 0.79 4.35 -11.93
CA LYS A 40 0.84 5.81 -11.71
C LYS A 40 -0.13 6.24 -10.61
N ARG A 41 -1.36 5.71 -10.65
CA ARG A 41 -2.39 5.97 -9.66
C ARG A 41 -1.97 5.49 -8.27
N LYS A 42 -1.44 4.26 -8.13
CA LYS A 42 -1.02 3.67 -6.85
C LYS A 42 0.20 4.37 -6.26
N VAL A 43 1.18 4.72 -7.07
CA VAL A 43 2.35 5.51 -6.63
C VAL A 43 1.91 6.88 -6.11
N ARG A 44 0.97 7.55 -6.78
CA ARG A 44 0.40 8.81 -6.31
C ARG A 44 -0.32 8.65 -4.97
N ILE A 45 -1.18 7.64 -4.84
CA ILE A 45 -1.91 7.36 -3.59
C ILE A 45 -0.92 7.06 -2.46
N ALA A 46 0.11 6.28 -2.70
CA ALA A 46 1.14 5.98 -1.72
C ALA A 46 1.92 7.23 -1.29
N ALA A 47 2.33 8.06 -2.24
CA ALA A 47 3.00 9.33 -1.96
C ALA A 47 2.10 10.28 -1.14
N GLY A 48 0.83 10.39 -1.51
CA GLY A 48 -0.16 11.18 -0.75
C GLY A 48 -0.43 10.61 0.63
N GLY A 49 -0.46 9.28 0.77
CA GLY A 49 -0.57 8.59 2.05
C GLY A 49 0.58 8.91 3.00
N LEU A 50 1.81 8.85 2.51
CA LEU A 50 3.00 9.22 3.28
C LEU A 50 2.99 10.70 3.66
N GLN A 51 2.55 11.58 2.76
CA GLN A 51 2.35 13.00 3.03
C GLN A 51 1.30 13.22 4.13
N SER A 52 0.21 12.45 4.11
CA SER A 52 -0.85 12.52 5.10
C SER A 52 -0.37 12.11 6.49
N ILE A 53 0.53 11.12 6.60
CA ILE A 53 1.12 10.70 7.89
C ILE A 53 1.83 11.89 8.55
N TRP A 54 2.62 12.63 7.78
CA TRP A 54 3.30 13.82 8.31
C TRP A 54 2.34 14.94 8.72
N ARG A 55 1.30 15.19 7.92
CA ARG A 55 0.31 16.25 8.18
C ARG A 55 -0.66 15.92 9.32
N LEU A 56 -0.93 14.63 9.53
CA LEU A 56 -1.82 14.11 10.57
C LEU A 56 -1.03 13.52 11.76
N ARG A 57 0.23 13.88 11.92
CA ARG A 57 1.07 13.40 13.04
C ARG A 57 0.43 13.53 14.43
N PRO A 58 -0.40 14.54 14.75
CA PRO A 58 -1.07 14.57 16.05
C PRO A 58 -2.00 13.38 16.27
N LEU A 59 -2.59 12.82 15.18
CA LEU A 59 -3.46 11.65 15.22
C LEU A 59 -2.72 10.35 15.57
N LEU A 60 -1.38 10.35 15.58
CA LEU A 60 -0.58 9.19 16.03
C LEU A 60 -0.61 9.01 17.56
N ASN A 61 -1.15 9.98 18.31
CA ASN A 61 -1.23 9.91 19.77
C ASN A 61 -2.50 9.15 20.23
N PRO A 62 -2.37 7.87 20.69
CA PRO A 62 -3.51 7.09 21.11
C PRO A 62 -4.16 7.61 22.40
N PHE A 63 -3.40 8.27 23.26
CA PHE A 63 -3.92 8.85 24.50
C PHE A 63 -4.87 10.03 24.27
N ARG A 64 -4.71 10.72 23.14
CA ARG A 64 -5.57 11.85 22.77
C ARG A 64 -6.77 11.45 21.92
N TYR A 65 -6.59 10.51 21.00
CA TYR A 65 -7.58 10.16 20.00
C TYR A 65 -8.10 8.72 20.10
N GLY A 66 -7.64 7.93 21.08
CA GLY A 66 -8.16 6.61 21.37
C GLY A 66 -8.23 5.68 20.15
N ILE A 67 -9.41 5.13 19.93
CA ILE A 67 -9.69 4.17 18.83
C ILE A 67 -9.40 4.77 17.44
N LEU A 68 -9.66 6.06 17.23
CA LEU A 68 -9.39 6.71 15.94
C LEU A 68 -7.89 6.67 15.60
N SER A 69 -7.02 6.91 16.59
CA SER A 69 -5.57 6.77 16.43
C SER A 69 -5.18 5.34 16.10
N PHE A 70 -5.71 4.36 16.83
CA PHE A 70 -5.43 2.94 16.59
C PHE A 70 -5.83 2.50 15.18
N GLN A 71 -7.03 2.87 14.73
CA GLN A 71 -7.51 2.57 13.38
C GLN A 71 -6.64 3.24 12.32
N TYR A 72 -6.27 4.50 12.52
CA TYR A 72 -5.42 5.22 11.60
C TYR A 72 -4.02 4.58 11.48
N VAL A 73 -3.39 4.27 12.61
CA VAL A 73 -2.05 3.66 12.63
C VAL A 73 -2.08 2.27 11.97
N SER A 74 -2.99 1.38 12.41
CA SER A 74 -3.04 -0.01 11.95
C SER A 74 -3.42 -0.13 10.47
N HIS A 75 -4.40 0.63 9.99
CA HIS A 75 -4.95 0.48 8.64
C HIS A 75 -4.28 1.37 7.58
N ARG A 76 -3.63 2.46 8.00
CA ARG A 76 -3.06 3.44 7.06
C ARG A 76 -1.55 3.64 7.26
N VAL A 77 -1.11 4.01 8.46
CA VAL A 77 0.31 4.33 8.71
C VAL A 77 1.19 3.11 8.44
N LEU A 78 0.91 1.96 9.07
CA LEU A 78 1.68 0.73 8.88
C LEU A 78 1.66 0.28 7.42
N ARG A 79 0.50 0.32 6.78
CA ARG A 79 0.34 -0.11 5.39
C ARG A 79 1.16 0.74 4.40
N TRP A 80 1.29 2.06 4.64
CA TRP A 80 2.03 2.96 3.75
C TRP A 80 3.49 3.17 4.16
N SER A 81 3.95 2.58 5.27
CA SER A 81 5.32 2.76 5.75
C SER A 81 6.02 1.42 5.99
N LEU A 82 5.72 0.77 7.09
CA LEU A 82 6.48 -0.36 7.60
C LEU A 82 6.18 -1.68 6.86
N THR A 83 4.90 -1.96 6.58
CA THR A 83 4.48 -3.24 5.99
C THR A 83 5.20 -3.59 4.68
N PRO A 84 5.31 -2.70 3.67
CA PRO A 84 6.02 -3.04 2.44
C PRO A 84 7.51 -3.26 2.65
N ILE A 85 8.13 -2.57 3.60
CA ILE A 85 9.55 -2.77 3.93
C ILE A 85 9.75 -4.13 4.59
N LEU A 86 8.92 -4.46 5.59
CA LEU A 86 9.00 -5.73 6.30
C LEU A 86 8.72 -6.92 5.38
N LEU A 87 7.79 -6.79 4.43
CA LEU A 87 7.49 -7.84 3.47
C LEU A 87 8.75 -8.30 2.73
N PHE A 88 9.54 -7.36 2.21
CA PHE A 88 10.77 -7.69 1.48
C PHE A 88 11.93 -8.04 2.42
N LEU A 89 11.94 -7.52 3.65
CA LEU A 89 12.97 -7.82 4.65
C LEU A 89 12.81 -9.22 5.25
N LEU A 90 11.59 -9.76 5.29
CA LEU A 90 11.32 -11.09 5.85
C LEU A 90 12.12 -12.20 5.15
N LEU A 91 12.33 -12.10 3.83
CA LEU A 91 13.05 -13.14 3.08
C LEU A 91 14.54 -13.24 3.50
N PRO A 92 15.35 -12.16 3.47
CA PRO A 92 16.74 -12.25 3.91
C PRO A 92 16.84 -12.53 5.42
N LEU A 93 15.91 -12.05 6.25
CA LEU A 93 15.92 -12.32 7.67
C LEU A 93 15.66 -13.80 7.97
N ASN A 94 14.70 -14.42 7.29
CA ASN A 94 14.41 -15.83 7.44
C ASN A 94 15.56 -16.72 6.96
N THR A 95 16.22 -16.33 5.85
CA THR A 95 17.43 -17.00 5.37
C THR A 95 18.56 -16.90 6.40
N LEU A 96 18.76 -15.72 6.99
CA LEU A 96 19.76 -15.51 8.04
C LEU A 96 19.51 -16.39 9.26
N LEU A 97 18.27 -16.48 9.72
CA LEU A 97 17.90 -17.34 10.86
C LEU A 97 18.24 -18.81 10.59
N LEU A 98 17.98 -19.30 9.38
CA LEU A 98 18.37 -20.68 9.01
C LEU A 98 19.91 -20.87 9.02
N CYS A 99 20.65 -19.90 8.49
CA CYS A 99 22.13 -19.93 8.51
C CYS A 99 22.70 -19.90 9.95
N MET A 100 21.98 -19.30 10.89
CA MET A 100 22.34 -19.26 12.31
C MET A 100 21.93 -20.50 13.10
N GLY A 101 21.38 -21.53 12.44
CA GLY A 101 21.01 -22.80 13.08
C GLY A 101 19.61 -22.81 13.69
N ALA A 102 18.74 -21.89 13.31
CA ALA A 102 17.33 -21.95 13.72
C ALA A 102 16.63 -23.19 13.16
N SER A 103 15.52 -23.62 13.79
CA SER A 103 14.77 -24.82 13.42
C SER A 103 14.47 -24.88 11.91
N CYS A 104 15.10 -25.84 11.23
CA CYS A 104 14.96 -26.01 9.78
C CYS A 104 13.51 -26.37 9.39
N GLU A 105 12.78 -27.09 10.25
CA GLU A 105 11.41 -27.49 9.98
C GLU A 105 10.48 -26.28 9.87
N ILE A 106 10.58 -25.33 10.82
CA ILE A 106 9.69 -24.16 10.86
C ILE A 106 10.17 -23.11 9.85
N TYR A 107 11.40 -22.63 10.01
CA TYR A 107 11.92 -21.53 9.18
C TYR A 107 12.18 -21.96 7.74
N GLY A 108 12.56 -23.23 7.49
CA GLY A 108 12.69 -23.81 6.16
C GLY A 108 11.35 -23.87 5.43
N THR A 109 10.29 -24.35 6.11
CA THR A 109 8.93 -24.35 5.53
C THR A 109 8.46 -22.93 5.20
N ILE A 110 8.67 -21.98 6.12
CA ILE A 110 8.31 -20.57 5.87
C ILE A 110 9.09 -20.02 4.67
N LEU A 111 10.39 -20.32 4.56
CA LEU A 111 11.21 -19.85 3.43
C LEU A 111 10.72 -20.41 2.08
N ILE A 112 10.37 -21.71 2.04
CA ILE A 112 9.82 -22.32 0.84
C ILE A 112 8.51 -21.64 0.44
N LEU A 113 7.62 -21.40 1.39
CA LEU A 113 6.34 -20.72 1.13
C LEU A 113 6.55 -19.27 0.65
N GLN A 114 7.52 -18.55 1.22
CA GLN A 114 7.89 -17.21 0.78
C GLN A 114 8.40 -17.20 -0.66
N ILE A 115 9.36 -18.09 -0.97
CA ILE A 115 9.91 -18.21 -2.33
C ILE A 115 8.81 -18.56 -3.33
N LEU A 116 7.95 -19.53 -2.99
CA LEU A 116 6.82 -19.90 -3.84
C LEU A 116 5.89 -18.72 -4.08
N PHE A 117 5.57 -17.94 -3.05
CA PHE A 117 4.73 -16.75 -3.17
C PHE A 117 5.35 -15.71 -4.13
N TYR A 118 6.66 -15.44 -4.03
CA TYR A 118 7.33 -14.52 -4.93
C TYR A 118 7.39 -15.03 -6.37
N ILE A 119 7.63 -16.35 -6.56
CA ILE A 119 7.61 -16.97 -7.89
C ILE A 119 6.21 -16.83 -8.52
N LEU A 120 5.15 -17.15 -7.77
CA LEU A 120 3.77 -17.00 -8.25
C LEU A 120 3.44 -15.53 -8.61
N GLY A 121 3.93 -14.58 -7.83
CA GLY A 121 3.79 -13.16 -8.13
C GLY A 121 4.51 -12.73 -9.41
N LEU A 122 5.74 -13.22 -9.64
CA LEU A 122 6.49 -12.97 -10.88
C LEU A 122 5.84 -13.62 -12.10
N LEU A 123 5.34 -14.86 -11.97
CA LEU A 123 4.56 -15.52 -13.01
C LEU A 123 3.28 -14.74 -13.35
N GLY A 124 2.57 -14.26 -12.33
CA GLY A 124 1.40 -13.41 -12.51
C GLY A 124 1.73 -12.10 -13.23
N TYR A 125 2.86 -11.47 -12.92
CA TYR A 125 3.37 -10.31 -13.65
C TYR A 125 3.62 -10.64 -15.13
N TYR A 126 4.36 -11.72 -15.39
CA TYR A 126 4.67 -12.16 -16.77
C TYR A 126 3.39 -12.44 -17.58
N LEU A 127 2.42 -13.15 -17.01
CA LEU A 127 1.13 -13.41 -17.68
C LEU A 127 0.33 -12.13 -17.91
N SER A 128 0.35 -11.19 -16.95
CA SER A 128 -0.30 -9.89 -17.09
C SER A 128 0.29 -9.08 -18.24
N THR A 129 1.62 -9.11 -18.45
CA THR A 129 2.25 -8.44 -19.59
C THR A 129 1.88 -9.08 -20.92
N ARG A 130 1.56 -10.36 -20.94
CA ARG A 130 1.08 -11.10 -22.12
C ARG A 130 -0.44 -11.02 -22.31
N GLN A 131 -1.15 -10.20 -21.54
CA GLN A 131 -2.60 -10.05 -21.58
C GLN A 131 -3.38 -11.35 -21.26
N ILE A 132 -2.72 -12.33 -20.64
CA ILE A 132 -3.35 -13.59 -20.22
C ILE A 132 -3.98 -13.40 -18.85
N LYS A 133 -5.31 -13.51 -18.78
CA LYS A 133 -6.07 -13.33 -17.53
C LYS A 133 -6.10 -14.64 -16.73
N ASN A 134 -5.32 -14.74 -15.67
CA ASN A 134 -5.39 -15.83 -14.69
C ASN A 134 -5.67 -15.23 -13.31
N LYS A 135 -6.89 -15.47 -12.81
CA LYS A 135 -7.35 -14.90 -11.52
C LYS A 135 -6.50 -15.36 -10.33
N LEU A 136 -6.06 -16.62 -10.33
CA LEU A 136 -5.30 -17.19 -9.22
C LEU A 136 -3.90 -16.57 -9.09
N LEU A 137 -3.19 -16.43 -10.22
CA LEU A 137 -1.86 -15.82 -10.26
C LEU A 137 -1.91 -14.29 -10.17
N PHE A 138 -3.05 -13.70 -10.50
CA PHE A 138 -3.24 -12.25 -10.36
C PHE A 138 -3.21 -11.80 -8.88
N ILE A 139 -3.68 -12.62 -7.94
CA ILE A 139 -3.72 -12.26 -6.51
C ILE A 139 -2.31 -12.01 -5.96
N PRO A 140 -1.34 -12.97 -5.98
CA PRO A 140 0.01 -12.72 -5.47
C PRO A 140 0.74 -11.62 -6.26
N TYR A 141 0.53 -11.55 -7.59
CA TYR A 141 1.07 -10.46 -8.41
C TYR A 141 0.57 -9.10 -7.93
N TYR A 142 -0.74 -8.92 -7.81
CA TYR A 142 -1.32 -7.64 -7.44
C TYR A 142 -0.95 -7.23 -6.00
N PHE A 143 -0.80 -8.19 -5.09
CA PHE A 143 -0.31 -7.94 -3.74
C PHE A 143 1.12 -7.40 -3.74
N LEU A 144 2.04 -8.02 -4.48
CA LEU A 144 3.42 -7.53 -4.63
C LEU A 144 3.44 -6.18 -5.35
N PHE A 145 2.68 -6.02 -6.42
CA PHE A 145 2.52 -4.77 -7.15
C PHE A 145 2.12 -3.60 -6.24
N MET A 146 1.14 -3.81 -5.36
CA MET A 146 0.70 -2.78 -4.41
C MET A 146 1.83 -2.37 -3.45
N ASN A 147 2.57 -3.33 -2.90
CA ASN A 147 3.67 -3.06 -1.97
C ASN A 147 4.87 -2.38 -2.65
N VAL A 148 5.24 -2.81 -3.86
CA VAL A 148 6.28 -2.16 -4.67
C VAL A 148 5.91 -0.71 -4.98
N ASN A 149 4.64 -0.44 -5.31
CA ASN A 149 4.19 0.93 -5.59
C ASN A 149 4.22 1.85 -4.36
N VAL A 150 4.08 1.31 -3.16
CA VAL A 150 4.32 2.09 -1.92
C VAL A 150 5.80 2.50 -1.84
N LEU A 151 6.74 1.58 -2.09
CA LEU A 151 8.17 1.90 -2.11
C LEU A 151 8.53 2.93 -3.20
N LYS A 152 7.94 2.79 -4.40
CA LYS A 152 8.06 3.80 -5.48
C LYS A 152 7.50 5.16 -5.03
N GLY A 153 6.40 5.19 -4.27
CA GLY A 153 5.83 6.39 -3.67
C GLY A 153 6.78 7.12 -2.73
N ILE A 154 7.55 6.37 -1.90
CA ILE A 154 8.61 6.93 -1.05
C ILE A 154 9.69 7.61 -1.92
N GLY A 155 10.16 6.92 -2.96
CA GLY A 155 11.14 7.46 -3.91
C GLY A 155 10.63 8.71 -4.63
N TYR A 156 9.37 8.72 -5.02
CA TYR A 156 8.74 9.86 -5.66
C TYR A 156 8.71 11.11 -4.75
N LEU A 157 8.32 10.95 -3.49
CA LEU A 157 8.30 12.07 -2.53
C LEU A 157 9.68 12.67 -2.29
N ARG A 158 10.73 11.84 -2.31
CA ARG A 158 12.11 12.32 -2.17
C ARG A 158 12.55 13.18 -3.36
N LYS A 159 12.14 12.80 -4.59
CA LYS A 159 12.52 13.50 -5.82
C LYS A 159 11.74 14.80 -6.05
N LYS A 160 10.44 14.83 -5.70
CA LYS A 160 9.55 15.97 -5.98
C LYS A 160 9.09 16.66 -4.69
N ARG A 161 10.02 17.06 -3.82
CA ARG A 161 9.71 17.88 -2.65
C ARG A 161 9.13 19.23 -3.12
N GLY A 162 7.81 19.42 -2.94
CA GLY A 162 7.17 20.73 -3.04
C GLY A 162 6.25 20.99 -4.24
N THR A 163 6.26 20.20 -5.31
CA THR A 163 5.32 20.41 -6.42
C THR A 163 4.07 19.54 -6.23
N GLY A 164 2.91 20.19 -6.01
CA GLY A 164 1.61 19.50 -5.95
C GLY A 164 1.09 19.09 -7.35
N ALA A 165 1.84 19.36 -8.41
CA ALA A 165 1.47 18.99 -9.77
C ALA A 165 1.71 17.51 -10.02
N TRP A 166 0.65 16.80 -10.39
CA TRP A 166 0.68 15.39 -10.75
C TRP A 166 0.00 15.16 -12.09
N GLU A 167 0.60 14.33 -12.93
CA GLU A 167 -0.02 13.87 -14.15
C GLU A 167 -1.16 12.91 -13.83
N LYS A 168 -2.39 13.19 -14.30
CA LYS A 168 -3.55 12.32 -14.05
C LYS A 168 -3.40 11.02 -14.82
N ALA A 169 -3.64 9.89 -14.17
CA ALA A 169 -3.74 8.59 -14.82
C ALA A 169 -4.93 8.57 -15.79
N LYS A 170 -4.75 7.96 -16.96
CA LYS A 170 -5.82 7.78 -17.94
C LYS A 170 -6.82 6.74 -17.43
N ARG A 171 -8.11 7.04 -17.58
CA ARG A 171 -9.20 6.13 -17.22
C ARG A 171 -9.62 5.31 -18.43
N GLY A 172 -10.04 4.08 -18.20
CA GLY A 172 -10.70 3.26 -19.21
C GLY A 172 -12.05 3.89 -19.61
N LYS A 173 -12.43 3.67 -20.87
CA LYS A 173 -13.76 4.01 -21.38
C LYS A 173 -14.80 3.04 -20.84
#